data_9431280eaa20a74e4929d78f0bb43a9a
#
_entry.id   9431280eaa20a74e4929d78f0bb43a9a
#
_cell.length_a   1.000
_cell.length_b   1.000
_cell.length_c   1.000
_cell.angle_alpha   90.00
_cell.angle_beta   90.00
_cell.angle_gamma   90.00
#
_symmetry.space_group_name_H-M   'P 1'
#
loop_
_entity.id
_entity.type
_entity.pdbx_description
1 polymer ?
#
loop_
_entity_poly.entity_id
_entity_poly.type
_entity_poly.pdbx_seq_one_letter_code
_entity_poly.pdbx_strand_id
1 'polypeptide(L)'
;MTGDGVNALLAMRQADCSAAMGNGSDAAKQTAQLVLLDSDFAVLRDVISEGRRVINNLTKSAGVFFIKTIYSVLLSVLCLLLNTDFPFIPIQITLIDAVIEAFPAFFMSFERNDSRVEGTFLDSAFRSALPNSIAIFLGCIAVFFAAPHFGLN
;
A
#
# COMPACT_ATOMS: atom_id res chain seq x y z
N MET A 1 6.26 -22.44 11.87
CA MET A 1 6.34 -23.91 12.07
C MET A 1 6.47 -24.62 10.73
N THR A 2 7.42 -25.52 10.60
CA THR A 2 7.53 -26.33 9.37
C THR A 2 7.28 -27.79 9.72
N GLY A 3 6.51 -28.50 8.91
CA GLY A 3 6.15 -29.89 9.13
C GLY A 3 5.98 -30.68 7.82
N ASP A 4 6.22 -31.97 7.88
CA ASP A 4 6.10 -32.91 6.78
C ASP A 4 5.06 -34.01 7.03
N GLY A 5 4.73 -34.26 8.29
CA GLY A 5 3.90 -35.38 8.73
C GLY A 5 2.65 -34.98 9.49
N VAL A 6 1.79 -35.96 9.73
CA VAL A 6 0.52 -35.81 10.44
C VAL A 6 0.74 -35.36 11.90
N ASN A 7 1.86 -35.70 12.50
CA ASN A 7 2.20 -35.31 13.88
C ASN A 7 2.41 -33.80 14.05
N ALA A 8 2.73 -33.08 12.97
CA ALA A 8 2.95 -31.64 13.00
C ALA A 8 1.66 -30.83 12.83
N LEU A 9 0.52 -31.43 12.46
CA LEU A 9 -0.70 -30.73 12.08
C LEU A 9 -1.23 -29.78 13.16
N LEU A 10 -1.27 -30.22 14.42
CA LEU A 10 -1.75 -29.38 15.51
C LEU A 10 -0.85 -28.18 15.76
N ALA A 11 0.46 -28.38 15.72
CA ALA A 11 1.44 -27.31 15.88
C ALA A 11 1.44 -26.33 14.67
N MET A 12 1.20 -26.86 13.47
CA MET A 12 1.07 -26.04 12.24
C MET A 12 -0.18 -25.15 12.28
N ARG A 13 -1.30 -25.65 12.79
CA ARG A 13 -2.53 -24.87 12.97
C ARG A 13 -2.40 -23.76 14.00
N GLN A 14 -1.57 -23.96 15.01
CA GLN A 14 -1.37 -23.01 16.10
C GLN A 14 -0.24 -22.01 15.84
N ALA A 15 0.54 -22.22 14.78
CA ALA A 15 1.62 -21.33 14.42
C ALA A 15 1.10 -20.11 13.63
N ASP A 16 1.70 -18.94 13.87
CA ASP A 16 1.42 -17.72 13.12
C ASP A 16 1.72 -17.86 11.62
N CYS A 17 2.71 -18.70 11.27
CA CYS A 17 3.05 -19.08 9.92
C CYS A 17 3.43 -20.55 9.87
N SER A 18 2.83 -21.31 8.96
CA SER A 18 3.09 -22.73 8.77
C SER A 18 3.50 -23.06 7.34
N ALA A 19 4.54 -23.89 7.19
CA ALA A 19 5.04 -24.37 5.92
C ALA A 19 5.07 -25.91 5.90
N ALA A 20 4.61 -26.52 4.82
CA ALA A 20 4.73 -27.95 4.56
C ALA A 20 5.80 -28.21 3.52
N MET A 21 6.45 -29.37 3.64
CA MET A 21 7.39 -29.84 2.62
C MET A 21 6.61 -30.48 1.44
N GLY A 22 7.12 -30.30 0.24
CA GLY A 22 6.49 -30.86 -0.98
C GLY A 22 6.39 -32.38 -1.01
N ASN A 23 7.31 -33.07 -0.33
CA ASN A 23 7.30 -34.52 -0.12
C ASN A 23 6.52 -34.95 1.14
N GLY A 24 5.95 -33.98 1.90
CA GLY A 24 5.16 -34.24 3.10
C GLY A 24 3.77 -34.82 2.82
N SER A 25 3.06 -35.20 3.87
CA SER A 25 1.71 -35.75 3.81
C SER A 25 0.71 -34.74 3.23
N ASP A 26 -0.31 -35.22 2.51
CA ASP A 26 -1.36 -34.35 1.97
C ASP A 26 -2.10 -33.59 3.06
N ALA A 27 -2.26 -34.18 4.23
CA ALA A 27 -2.85 -33.51 5.38
C ALA A 27 -1.99 -32.32 5.85
N ALA A 28 -0.65 -32.44 5.84
CA ALA A 28 0.25 -31.35 6.17
C ALA A 28 0.17 -30.24 5.11
N LYS A 29 0.15 -30.57 3.83
CA LYS A 29 0.02 -29.62 2.71
C LYS A 29 -1.30 -28.85 2.76
N GLN A 30 -2.41 -29.50 3.08
CA GLN A 30 -3.72 -28.85 3.20
C GLN A 30 -3.85 -27.96 4.44
N THR A 31 -3.06 -28.21 5.49
CA THR A 31 -3.07 -27.45 6.72
C THR A 31 -2.11 -26.26 6.69
N ALA A 32 -1.05 -26.36 5.89
CA ALA A 32 -0.02 -25.34 5.78
C ALA A 32 -0.50 -24.12 5.00
N GLN A 33 0.00 -22.94 5.39
CA GLN A 33 -0.19 -21.69 4.65
C GLN A 33 0.74 -21.59 3.43
N LEU A 34 1.88 -22.29 3.47
CA LEU A 34 2.88 -22.33 2.41
C LEU A 34 3.31 -23.78 2.16
N VAL A 35 3.51 -24.16 0.89
CA VAL A 35 4.06 -25.46 0.52
C VAL A 35 5.36 -25.26 -0.26
N LEU A 36 6.45 -25.83 0.25
CA LEU A 36 7.77 -25.81 -0.40
C LEU A 36 7.85 -27.01 -1.35
N LEU A 37 7.58 -26.78 -2.63
CA LEU A 37 7.44 -27.86 -3.63
C LEU A 37 8.71 -28.70 -3.76
N ASP A 38 9.88 -28.07 -3.81
CA ASP A 38 11.17 -28.74 -3.93
C ASP A 38 11.72 -29.24 -2.59
N SER A 39 10.96 -29.06 -1.50
CA SER A 39 11.36 -29.46 -0.15
C SER A 39 12.72 -28.85 0.29
N ASP A 40 13.09 -27.69 -0.30
CA ASP A 40 14.30 -26.97 0.01
C ASP A 40 14.00 -25.77 0.91
N PHE A 41 14.61 -25.73 2.08
CA PHE A 41 14.51 -24.60 3.02
C PHE A 41 15.20 -23.33 2.54
N ALA A 42 16.18 -23.41 1.63
CA ALA A 42 16.86 -22.24 1.10
C ALA A 42 15.88 -21.28 0.40
N VAL A 43 14.85 -21.82 -0.21
CA VAL A 43 13.77 -21.06 -0.88
C VAL A 43 13.02 -20.13 0.09
N LEU A 44 12.95 -20.45 1.40
CA LEU A 44 12.31 -19.56 2.39
C LEU A 44 12.94 -18.17 2.45
N ARG A 45 14.25 -18.07 2.20
CA ARG A 45 14.94 -16.77 2.13
C ARG A 45 14.38 -15.91 1.00
N ASP A 46 14.18 -16.50 -0.16
CA ASP A 46 13.65 -15.81 -1.34
C ASP A 46 12.18 -15.43 -1.15
N VAL A 47 11.39 -16.32 -0.54
CA VAL A 47 10.00 -16.05 -0.16
C VAL A 47 9.90 -14.86 0.79
N ILE A 48 10.75 -14.79 1.81
CA ILE A 48 10.77 -13.66 2.75
C ILE A 48 11.20 -12.37 2.05
N SER A 49 12.20 -12.41 1.18
CA SER A 49 12.66 -11.27 0.39
C SER A 49 11.54 -10.74 -0.51
N GLU A 50 10.87 -11.63 -1.24
CA GLU A 50 9.75 -11.27 -2.11
C GLU A 50 8.54 -10.74 -1.31
N GLY A 51 8.22 -11.34 -0.17
CA GLY A 51 7.18 -10.86 0.73
C GLY A 51 7.45 -9.44 1.23
N ARG A 52 8.69 -9.14 1.61
CA ARG A 52 9.10 -7.78 2.01
C ARG A 52 8.95 -6.79 0.86
N ARG A 53 9.38 -7.17 -0.34
CA ARG A 53 9.24 -6.37 -1.54
C ARG A 53 7.77 -6.01 -1.80
N VAL A 54 6.88 -6.99 -1.77
CA VAL A 54 5.44 -6.79 -1.98
C VAL A 54 4.86 -5.83 -0.93
N ILE A 55 5.15 -6.05 0.37
CA ILE A 55 4.64 -5.18 1.43
C ILE A 55 5.18 -3.75 1.29
N ASN A 56 6.47 -3.57 1.00
CA ASN A 56 7.07 -2.26 0.83
C ASN A 56 6.47 -1.51 -0.37
N ASN A 57 6.28 -2.17 -1.50
CA ASN A 57 5.69 -1.57 -2.68
C ASN A 57 4.21 -1.23 -2.45
N LEU A 58 3.46 -2.12 -1.80
CA LEU A 58 2.07 -1.88 -1.43
C LEU A 58 1.94 -0.69 -0.47
N THR A 59 2.84 -0.57 0.52
CA THR A 59 2.86 0.55 1.47
C THR A 59 3.12 1.88 0.76
N LYS A 60 4.05 1.93 -0.19
CA LYS A 60 4.33 3.11 -1.00
C LYS A 60 3.11 3.50 -1.85
N SER A 61 2.53 2.55 -2.56
CA SER A 61 1.35 2.79 -3.39
C SER A 61 0.16 3.27 -2.56
N ALA A 62 -0.10 2.64 -1.41
CA ALA A 62 -1.14 3.08 -0.49
C ALA A 62 -0.90 4.51 0.01
N GLY A 63 0.36 4.90 0.27
CA GLY A 63 0.73 6.26 0.63
C GLY A 63 0.28 7.28 -0.40
N VAL A 64 0.45 7.00 -1.69
CA VAL A 64 0.00 7.88 -2.79
C VAL A 64 -1.53 8.03 -2.78
N PHE A 65 -2.28 6.94 -2.62
CA PHE A 65 -3.74 7.00 -2.51
C PHE A 65 -4.22 7.78 -1.27
N PHE A 66 -3.52 7.64 -0.14
CA PHE A 66 -3.85 8.42 1.07
C PHE A 66 -3.62 9.92 0.89
N ILE A 67 -2.58 10.33 0.16
CA ILE A 67 -2.34 11.74 -0.15
C ILE A 67 -3.59 12.35 -0.79
N LYS A 68 -4.10 11.71 -1.84
CA LYS A 68 -5.31 12.17 -2.53
C LYS A 68 -6.51 12.25 -1.59
N THR A 69 -6.77 11.19 -0.87
CA THR A 69 -7.94 11.11 0.03
C THR A 69 -7.89 12.23 1.07
N ILE A 70 -6.73 12.47 1.69
CA ILE A 70 -6.58 13.47 2.74
C ILE A 70 -6.77 14.89 2.17
N TYR A 71 -6.07 15.27 1.09
CA TYR A 71 -6.22 16.64 0.58
C TYR A 71 -7.62 16.88 0.00
N SER A 72 -8.25 15.88 -0.60
CA SER A 72 -9.61 15.99 -1.14
C SER A 72 -10.65 16.19 -0.04
N VAL A 73 -10.51 15.47 1.08
CA VAL A 73 -11.38 15.67 2.26
C VAL A 73 -11.18 17.07 2.83
N LEU A 74 -9.92 17.51 3.00
CA LEU A 74 -9.62 18.85 3.52
C LEU A 74 -10.19 19.96 2.62
N LEU A 75 -10.06 19.81 1.28
CA LEU A 75 -10.63 20.74 0.31
C LEU A 75 -12.17 20.74 0.38
N SER A 76 -12.81 19.58 0.47
CA SER A 76 -14.26 19.48 0.58
C SER A 76 -14.80 20.17 1.83
N VAL A 77 -14.11 19.99 2.97
CA VAL A 77 -14.46 20.67 4.22
C VAL A 77 -14.27 22.19 4.08
N LEU A 78 -13.19 22.63 3.45
CA LEU A 78 -12.94 24.05 3.21
C LEU A 78 -14.02 24.68 2.32
N CYS A 79 -14.37 24.04 1.19
CA CYS A 79 -15.40 24.51 0.29
C CYS A 79 -16.77 24.61 0.99
N LEU A 80 -17.10 23.62 1.84
CA LEU A 80 -18.32 23.66 2.65
C LEU A 80 -18.34 24.85 3.61
N LEU A 81 -17.21 25.13 4.27
CA LEU A 81 -17.11 26.25 5.23
C LEU A 81 -17.18 27.62 4.52
N LEU A 82 -16.59 27.73 3.33
CA LEU A 82 -16.61 28.96 2.52
C LEU A 82 -17.87 29.09 1.66
N ASN A 83 -18.74 28.08 1.65
CA ASN A 83 -19.92 27.99 0.79
C ASN A 83 -19.60 28.22 -0.69
N THR A 84 -18.51 27.60 -1.15
CA THR A 84 -18.05 27.66 -2.54
C THR A 84 -18.13 26.29 -3.20
N ASP A 85 -18.20 26.27 -4.52
CA ASP A 85 -18.17 25.02 -5.28
C ASP A 85 -16.80 24.34 -5.18
N PHE A 86 -16.80 23.00 -5.36
CA PHE A 86 -15.57 22.23 -5.37
C PHE A 86 -14.74 22.57 -6.62
N PRO A 87 -13.44 22.87 -6.49
CA PRO A 87 -12.63 23.44 -7.59
C PRO A 87 -12.32 22.50 -8.74
N PHE A 88 -12.58 21.20 -8.58
CA PHE A 88 -12.28 20.19 -9.60
C PHE A 88 -13.55 19.56 -10.17
N ILE A 89 -13.62 19.46 -11.49
CA ILE A 89 -14.64 18.66 -12.16
C ILE A 89 -14.18 17.19 -12.26
N PRO A 90 -15.11 16.20 -12.35
CA PRO A 90 -14.78 14.78 -12.33
C PRO A 90 -13.73 14.35 -13.36
N ILE A 91 -13.74 14.91 -14.56
CA ILE A 91 -12.78 14.57 -15.61
C ILE A 91 -11.35 15.00 -15.25
N GLN A 92 -11.19 16.14 -14.57
CA GLN A 92 -9.88 16.61 -14.10
C GLN A 92 -9.34 15.67 -13.02
N ILE A 93 -10.19 15.21 -12.09
CA ILE A 93 -9.82 14.25 -11.06
C ILE A 93 -9.36 12.94 -11.71
N THR A 94 -10.09 12.44 -12.72
CA THR A 94 -9.71 11.21 -13.44
C THR A 94 -8.34 11.34 -14.12
N LEU A 95 -8.03 12.49 -14.73
CA LEU A 95 -6.72 12.73 -15.34
C LEU A 95 -5.61 12.80 -14.28
N ILE A 96 -5.86 13.47 -13.17
CA ILE A 96 -4.94 13.55 -12.04
C ILE A 96 -4.65 12.13 -11.50
N ASP A 97 -5.69 11.31 -11.32
CA ASP A 97 -5.56 9.93 -10.85
C ASP A 97 -4.74 9.08 -11.80
N ALA A 98 -4.99 9.18 -13.11
CA ALA A 98 -4.27 8.41 -14.10
C ALA A 98 -2.76 8.76 -14.12
N VAL A 99 -2.41 10.05 -14.05
CA VAL A 99 -1.03 10.52 -14.21
C VAL A 99 -0.27 10.48 -12.88
N ILE A 100 -0.89 10.89 -11.78
CA ILE A 100 -0.21 11.06 -10.48
C ILE A 100 -0.29 9.81 -9.61
N GLU A 101 -1.35 9.00 -9.73
CA GLU A 101 -1.54 7.80 -8.93
C GLU A 101 -1.26 6.52 -9.72
N ALA A 102 -2.00 6.27 -10.80
CA ALA A 102 -1.94 4.99 -11.50
C ALA A 102 -0.58 4.76 -12.17
N PHE A 103 -0.04 5.76 -12.85
CA PHE A 103 1.24 5.64 -13.54
C PHE A 103 2.42 5.41 -12.57
N PRO A 104 2.66 6.23 -11.54
CA PRO A 104 3.72 5.97 -10.57
C PRO A 104 3.51 4.66 -9.78
N ALA A 105 2.29 4.32 -9.37
CA ALA A 105 2.01 3.07 -8.67
C ALA A 105 2.36 1.84 -9.51
N PHE A 106 2.09 1.89 -10.82
CA PHE A 106 2.50 0.84 -11.75
C PHE A 106 4.03 0.66 -11.76
N PHE A 107 4.80 1.73 -11.89
CA PHE A 107 6.26 1.64 -11.89
C PHE A 107 6.83 1.25 -10.54
N MET A 108 6.25 1.73 -9.43
CA MET A 108 6.66 1.34 -8.07
C MET A 108 6.50 -0.18 -7.83
N SER A 109 5.55 -0.85 -8.51
CA SER A 109 5.37 -2.29 -8.37
C SER A 109 6.57 -3.10 -8.87
N PHE A 110 7.39 -2.55 -9.76
CA PHE A 110 8.62 -3.17 -10.25
C PHE A 110 9.85 -2.84 -9.42
N GLU A 111 9.74 -1.90 -8.48
CA GLU A 111 10.87 -1.52 -7.63
C GLU A 111 11.25 -2.67 -6.70
N ARG A 112 12.55 -3.00 -6.69
CA ARG A 112 13.07 -4.04 -5.79
C ARG A 112 13.48 -3.40 -4.47
N ASN A 113 12.64 -3.57 -3.46
CA ASN A 113 12.90 -3.08 -2.11
C ASN A 113 12.70 -4.20 -1.10
N ASP A 114 13.80 -4.87 -0.75
CA ASP A 114 13.84 -6.01 0.18
C ASP A 114 14.12 -5.55 1.63
N SER A 115 14.07 -4.24 1.90
CA SER A 115 14.36 -3.71 3.22
C SER A 115 13.39 -4.27 4.27
N ARG A 116 13.86 -4.34 5.52
CA ARG A 116 13.03 -4.82 6.62
C ARG A 116 11.81 -3.91 6.77
N VAL A 117 10.63 -4.53 6.79
CA VAL A 117 9.39 -3.82 7.08
C VAL A 117 9.38 -3.42 8.55
N GLU A 118 9.27 -2.13 8.83
CA GLU A 118 9.21 -1.57 10.19
C GLU A 118 7.87 -0.91 10.43
N GLY A 119 7.29 -1.15 11.62
CA GLY A 119 6.00 -0.59 12.02
C GLY A 119 4.78 -1.27 11.37
N THR A 120 3.63 -0.64 11.51
CA THR A 120 2.40 -1.10 10.88
C THR A 120 2.22 -0.47 9.50
N PHE A 121 1.61 -1.20 8.59
CA PHE A 121 1.31 -0.76 7.23
C PHE A 121 0.62 0.60 7.19
N LEU A 122 -0.43 0.77 8.00
CA LEU A 122 -1.21 2.01 8.03
C LEU A 122 -0.40 3.19 8.57
N ASP A 123 0.35 3.01 9.66
CA ASP A 123 1.16 4.09 10.25
C ASP A 123 2.22 4.59 9.26
N SER A 124 2.91 3.66 8.59
CA SER A 124 3.93 3.99 7.60
C SER A 124 3.34 4.73 6.40
N ALA A 125 2.20 4.28 5.87
CA ALA A 125 1.53 4.91 4.74
C ALA A 125 0.98 6.29 5.11
N PHE A 126 0.34 6.45 6.29
CA PHE A 126 -0.17 7.73 6.78
C PHE A 126 0.94 8.74 7.07
N ARG A 127 2.00 8.32 7.73
CA ARG A 127 3.14 9.18 8.07
C ARG A 127 3.83 9.75 6.83
N SER A 128 3.88 8.96 5.76
CA SER A 128 4.37 9.43 4.46
C SER A 128 3.38 10.34 3.73
N ALA A 129 2.08 10.10 3.84
CA ALA A 129 1.04 10.82 3.12
C ALA A 129 0.72 12.20 3.72
N LEU A 130 0.71 12.33 5.05
CA LEU A 130 0.30 13.55 5.75
C LEU A 130 1.05 14.82 5.30
N PRO A 131 2.40 14.89 5.29
CA PRO A 131 3.09 16.13 4.90
C PRO A 131 2.82 16.51 3.45
N ASN A 132 2.75 15.52 2.57
CA ASN A 132 2.50 15.75 1.14
C ASN A 132 1.06 16.24 0.89
N SER A 133 0.08 15.65 1.55
CA SER A 133 -1.32 16.07 1.43
C SER A 133 -1.55 17.49 1.96
N ILE A 134 -0.90 17.87 3.07
CA ILE A 134 -0.95 19.23 3.61
C ILE A 134 -0.29 20.21 2.63
N ALA A 135 0.85 19.87 2.05
CA ALA A 135 1.52 20.72 1.06
C ALA A 135 0.65 20.96 -0.18
N ILE A 136 0.00 19.91 -0.71
CA ILE A 136 -0.93 20.05 -1.84
C ILE A 136 -2.13 20.88 -1.46
N PHE A 137 -2.73 20.67 -0.28
CA PHE A 137 -3.87 21.42 0.20
C PHE A 137 -3.54 22.92 0.33
N LEU A 138 -2.38 23.28 0.91
CA LEU A 138 -1.93 24.67 1.00
C LEU A 138 -1.65 25.26 -0.38
N GLY A 139 -1.11 24.50 -1.31
CA GLY A 139 -0.93 24.90 -2.71
C GLY A 139 -2.26 25.24 -3.38
N CYS A 140 -3.27 24.39 -3.22
CA CYS A 140 -4.61 24.65 -3.74
C CYS A 140 -5.23 25.94 -3.14
N ILE A 141 -5.08 26.15 -1.84
CA ILE A 141 -5.53 27.38 -1.17
C ILE A 141 -4.81 28.60 -1.75
N ALA A 142 -3.50 28.54 -1.90
CA ALA A 142 -2.70 29.64 -2.45
C ALA A 142 -3.16 29.99 -3.88
N VAL A 143 -3.40 29.00 -4.73
CA VAL A 143 -3.94 29.20 -6.08
C VAL A 143 -5.33 29.81 -6.04
N PHE A 144 -6.22 29.30 -5.18
CA PHE A 144 -7.59 29.78 -5.03
C PHE A 144 -7.64 31.28 -4.67
N PHE A 145 -6.78 31.72 -3.74
CA PHE A 145 -6.72 33.14 -3.36
C PHE A 145 -5.93 34.00 -4.33
N ALA A 146 -4.97 33.44 -5.07
CA ALA A 146 -4.19 34.18 -6.05
C ALA A 146 -4.92 34.37 -7.40
N ALA A 147 -5.77 33.41 -7.80
CA ALA A 147 -6.47 33.43 -9.10
C ALA A 147 -7.19 34.76 -9.42
N PRO A 148 -7.94 35.39 -8.48
CA PRO A 148 -8.59 36.68 -8.73
C PRO A 148 -7.60 37.82 -9.04
N HIS A 149 -6.40 37.80 -8.45
CA HIS A 149 -5.38 38.82 -8.70
C HIS A 149 -4.74 38.74 -10.07
N PHE A 150 -4.79 37.55 -10.70
CA PHE A 150 -4.26 37.32 -12.07
C PHE A 150 -5.37 37.34 -13.14
N GLY A 151 -6.61 37.71 -12.79
CA GLY A 151 -7.74 37.77 -13.73
C GLY A 151 -8.16 36.39 -14.26
N LEU A 152 -7.81 35.36 -13.55
CA LEU A 152 -8.23 33.97 -13.84
C LEU A 152 -9.54 33.71 -13.08
N ASN A 153 -10.64 33.71 -13.79
CA ASN A 153 -11.97 33.33 -13.27
C ASN A 153 -12.31 31.90 -13.68
#